data_12b30ee5a8848c8c055901d9039d1083
#
_entry.id   12b30ee5a8848c8c055901d9039d1083
#
_cell.length_a   1.000
_cell.length_b   1.000
_cell.length_c   1.000
_cell.angle_alpha   90.00
_cell.angle_beta   90.00
_cell.angle_gamma   90.00
#
_symmetry.space_group_name_H-M   'P 1'
#
loop_
_entity.id
_entity.type
_entity.pdbx_description
1 polymer ?
#
loop_
_entity_poly.entity_id
_entity_poly.type
_entity_poly.pdbx_seq_one_letter_code
_entity_poly.pdbx_strand_id
1 'polypeptide(L)'
;ETHAIMGPNGSGKSTLSYMLAGRDGYELDNGSITFDNIDLTPLSPDERSNLGLFLAFQYPVELPGVSSTNFLREIFNSRKKYLGENELSHLDFIKHLRKVAENLSIKDEMLKRYVNFGFSGGEKKRFEILQMALLNPKISVLDETDSGLDVDALKIVSEGVNNLKDKKNAVVVITHYQRLLDYIKPDIVHIMSDGKIIKSGDADLALYVEKNGYSEILNEKS
;
A
#
# COMPACT_ATOMS: atom_id res chain seq x y z
N GLU A 1 -11.24 -3.44 -7.84
CA GLU A 1 -12.04 -2.96 -6.69
C GLU A 1 -11.15 -2.30 -5.65
N THR A 2 -11.74 -1.40 -4.87
CA THR A 2 -11.08 -0.73 -3.74
C THR A 2 -11.82 -1.11 -2.45
N HIS A 3 -11.11 -1.73 -1.53
CA HIS A 3 -11.64 -2.09 -0.22
C HIS A 3 -10.99 -1.23 0.87
N ALA A 4 -11.78 -0.78 1.85
CA ALA A 4 -11.27 -0.15 3.04
C ALA A 4 -11.41 -1.09 4.24
N ILE A 5 -10.37 -1.19 5.07
CA ILE A 5 -10.40 -1.90 6.35
C ILE A 5 -10.24 -0.87 7.45
N MET A 6 -11.28 -0.69 8.24
CA MET A 6 -11.32 0.20 9.39
C MET A 6 -11.46 -0.62 10.68
N GLY A 7 -11.14 0.00 11.80
CA GLY A 7 -11.29 -0.64 13.10
C GLY A 7 -10.46 0.04 14.17
N PRO A 8 -10.75 -0.18 15.45
CA PRO A 8 -10.00 0.42 16.55
C PRO A 8 -8.53 -0.01 16.56
N ASN A 9 -7.70 0.71 17.30
CA ASN A 9 -6.30 0.32 17.49
C ASN A 9 -6.24 -1.07 18.15
N GLY A 10 -5.30 -1.90 17.69
CA GLY A 10 -5.17 -3.28 18.18
C GLY A 10 -6.14 -4.29 17.55
N SER A 11 -7.00 -3.89 16.60
CA SER A 11 -7.94 -4.83 15.95
C SER A 11 -7.30 -5.86 15.01
N GLY A 12 -5.99 -5.74 14.71
CA GLY A 12 -5.25 -6.68 13.86
C GLY A 12 -5.00 -6.19 12.42
N LYS A 13 -5.34 -4.95 12.07
CA LYS A 13 -5.18 -4.41 10.70
C LYS A 13 -3.75 -4.51 10.16
N SER A 14 -2.77 -4.01 10.91
CA SER A 14 -1.36 -4.08 10.48
C SER A 14 -0.80 -5.50 10.57
N THR A 15 -1.32 -6.36 11.47
CA THR A 15 -1.00 -7.79 11.49
C THR A 15 -1.43 -8.44 10.17
N LEU A 16 -2.64 -8.13 9.69
CA LEU A 16 -3.13 -8.60 8.40
C LEU A 16 -2.23 -8.14 7.25
N SER A 17 -1.85 -6.87 7.20
CA SER A 17 -0.99 -6.35 6.12
C SER A 17 0.39 -7.00 6.13
N TYR A 18 0.99 -7.22 7.30
CA TYR A 18 2.28 -7.90 7.43
C TYR A 18 2.21 -9.38 7.07
N MET A 19 1.14 -10.07 7.46
CA MET A 19 0.89 -11.46 7.09
C MET A 19 0.75 -11.61 5.57
N LEU A 20 -0.01 -10.72 4.92
CA LEU A 20 -0.16 -10.70 3.45
C LEU A 20 1.18 -10.47 2.75
N ALA A 21 2.00 -9.56 3.27
CA ALA A 21 3.33 -9.26 2.71
C ALA A 21 4.38 -10.35 2.99
N GLY A 22 4.11 -11.32 3.86
CA GLY A 22 5.06 -12.39 4.22
C GLY A 22 6.18 -11.92 5.14
N ARG A 23 5.90 -10.92 6.00
CA ARG A 23 6.90 -10.40 6.93
C ARG A 23 7.30 -11.46 7.95
N ASP A 24 8.61 -11.61 8.18
CA ASP A 24 9.16 -12.51 9.18
C ASP A 24 8.55 -12.30 10.58
N GLY A 25 8.32 -13.39 11.30
CA GLY A 25 7.70 -13.38 12.63
C GLY A 25 6.17 -13.34 12.61
N TYR A 26 5.55 -13.43 11.43
CA TYR A 26 4.11 -13.58 11.25
C TYR A 26 3.83 -14.91 10.55
N GLU A 27 3.40 -15.90 11.30
CA GLU A 27 3.09 -17.24 10.81
C GLU A 27 1.59 -17.51 10.81
N LEU A 28 1.13 -18.32 9.86
CA LEU A 28 -0.26 -18.73 9.76
C LEU A 28 -0.45 -20.05 10.52
N ASP A 29 -1.12 -19.98 11.67
CA ASP A 29 -1.40 -21.18 12.47
C ASP A 29 -2.42 -22.10 11.79
N ASN A 30 -3.46 -21.51 11.21
CA ASN A 30 -4.56 -22.25 10.57
C ASN A 30 -5.16 -21.43 9.43
N GLY A 31 -5.76 -22.13 8.44
CA GLY A 31 -6.39 -21.53 7.29
C GLY A 31 -5.46 -21.46 6.07
N SER A 32 -5.73 -20.57 5.14
CA SER A 32 -4.93 -20.37 3.91
C SER A 32 -5.02 -18.93 3.43
N ILE A 33 -3.95 -18.48 2.79
CA ILE A 33 -3.91 -17.19 2.09
C ILE A 33 -3.61 -17.48 0.63
N THR A 34 -4.55 -17.21 -0.25
CA THR A 34 -4.39 -17.45 -1.69
C THR A 34 -4.47 -16.17 -2.49
N PHE A 35 -3.65 -16.07 -3.52
CA PHE A 35 -3.63 -14.98 -4.48
C PHE A 35 -3.52 -15.55 -5.89
N ASP A 36 -4.47 -15.25 -6.78
CA ASP A 36 -4.57 -15.85 -8.12
C ASP A 36 -4.47 -17.40 -8.09
N ASN A 37 -5.13 -18.04 -7.13
CA ASN A 37 -5.07 -19.49 -6.85
C ASN A 37 -3.69 -20.03 -6.43
N ILE A 38 -2.76 -19.17 -6.06
CA ILE A 38 -1.45 -19.53 -5.54
C ILE A 38 -1.49 -19.37 -4.01
N ASP A 39 -1.06 -20.42 -3.29
CA ASP A 39 -0.89 -20.31 -1.83
C ASP A 39 0.32 -19.39 -1.53
N LEU A 40 0.07 -18.32 -0.77
CA LEU A 40 1.11 -17.38 -0.39
C LEU A 40 1.93 -17.86 0.81
N THR A 41 1.44 -18.83 1.57
CA THR A 41 2.06 -19.25 2.85
C THR A 41 3.54 -19.62 2.72
N PRO A 42 3.96 -20.44 1.72
CA PRO A 42 5.36 -20.83 1.58
C PRO A 42 6.23 -19.75 0.92
N LEU A 43 5.65 -18.66 0.41
CA LEU A 43 6.35 -17.68 -0.40
C LEU A 43 7.00 -16.58 0.45
N SER A 44 8.24 -16.26 0.12
CA SER A 44 8.98 -15.11 0.66
C SER A 44 8.37 -13.75 0.26
N PRO A 45 8.68 -12.65 0.96
CA PRO A 45 8.16 -11.32 0.62
C PRO A 45 8.47 -10.88 -0.82
N ASP A 46 9.64 -11.19 -1.33
CA ASP A 46 10.05 -10.86 -2.71
C ASP A 46 9.29 -11.70 -3.74
N GLU A 47 9.03 -12.98 -3.49
CA GLU A 47 8.18 -13.82 -4.33
C GLU A 47 6.75 -13.31 -4.38
N ARG A 48 6.16 -12.91 -3.24
CA ARG A 48 4.82 -12.29 -3.18
C ARG A 48 4.77 -10.97 -3.93
N SER A 49 5.81 -10.15 -3.78
CA SER A 49 5.95 -8.89 -4.55
C SER A 49 6.03 -9.16 -6.05
N ASN A 50 6.78 -10.16 -6.46
CA ASN A 50 6.91 -10.58 -7.86
C ASN A 50 5.59 -11.14 -8.43
N LEU A 51 4.76 -11.78 -7.64
CA LEU A 51 3.39 -12.16 -8.04
C LEU A 51 2.49 -10.94 -8.28
N GLY A 52 2.80 -9.80 -7.67
CA GLY A 52 2.07 -8.55 -7.82
C GLY A 52 1.37 -8.06 -6.56
N LEU A 53 1.83 -8.47 -5.37
CA LEU A 53 1.40 -7.91 -4.11
C LEU A 53 2.35 -6.76 -3.71
N PHE A 54 1.79 -5.61 -3.35
CA PHE A 54 2.53 -4.44 -2.87
C PHE A 54 2.00 -4.01 -1.51
N LEU A 55 2.91 -3.73 -0.58
CA LEU A 55 2.58 -3.14 0.72
C LEU A 55 3.23 -1.77 0.86
N ALA A 56 2.42 -0.73 1.03
CA ALA A 56 2.86 0.57 1.53
C ALA A 56 2.82 0.53 3.06
N PHE A 57 3.98 0.69 3.69
CA PHE A 57 4.12 0.56 5.13
C PHE A 57 3.60 1.79 5.89
N GLN A 58 3.09 1.59 7.09
CA GLN A 58 2.78 2.69 8.00
C GLN A 58 4.04 3.57 8.24
N TYR A 59 5.17 2.93 8.49
CA TYR A 59 6.48 3.58 8.68
C TYR A 59 7.49 3.07 7.66
N PRO A 60 7.69 3.79 6.52
CA PRO A 60 8.66 3.40 5.51
C PRO A 60 10.09 3.35 6.05
N VAL A 61 10.79 2.25 5.77
CA VAL A 61 12.15 2.01 6.27
C VAL A 61 13.16 2.94 5.57
N GLU A 62 14.09 3.47 6.33
CA GLU A 62 15.24 4.23 5.80
C GLU A 62 16.39 3.27 5.48
N LEU A 63 17.00 3.44 4.31
CA LEU A 63 18.16 2.65 3.88
C LEU A 63 19.36 3.58 3.60
N PRO A 64 20.10 4.01 4.64
CA PRO A 64 21.27 4.86 4.45
C PRO A 64 22.31 4.16 3.57
N GLY A 65 22.87 4.89 2.62
CA GLY A 65 23.86 4.36 1.67
C GLY A 65 23.26 3.70 0.42
N VAL A 66 21.96 3.40 0.39
CA VAL A 66 21.28 2.84 -0.78
C VAL A 66 20.67 3.95 -1.62
N SER A 67 21.18 4.18 -2.82
CA SER A 67 20.64 5.18 -3.76
C SER A 67 19.21 4.88 -4.15
N SER A 68 18.29 5.86 -4.01
CA SER A 68 16.89 5.73 -4.42
C SER A 68 16.75 5.31 -5.88
N THR A 69 17.52 5.90 -6.79
CA THR A 69 17.47 5.56 -8.21
C THR A 69 17.90 4.12 -8.48
N ASN A 70 18.98 3.66 -7.85
CA ASN A 70 19.44 2.28 -8.03
C ASN A 70 18.46 1.29 -7.43
N PHE A 71 17.95 1.56 -6.23
CA PHE A 71 16.92 0.74 -5.59
C PHE A 71 15.69 0.58 -6.49
N LEU A 72 15.15 1.70 -7.00
CA LEU A 72 13.98 1.68 -7.87
C LEU A 72 14.24 0.90 -9.18
N ARG A 73 15.46 1.00 -9.74
CA ARG A 73 15.83 0.23 -10.93
C ARG A 73 15.87 -1.26 -10.66
N GLU A 74 16.46 -1.66 -9.54
CA GLU A 74 16.57 -3.08 -9.19
C GLU A 74 15.21 -3.72 -8.96
N ILE A 75 14.31 -3.08 -8.19
CA ILE A 75 12.96 -3.62 -7.98
C ILE A 75 12.15 -3.67 -9.28
N PHE A 76 12.28 -2.66 -10.13
CA PHE A 76 11.62 -2.60 -11.44
C PHE A 76 12.10 -3.71 -12.38
N ASN A 77 13.41 -3.88 -12.52
CA ASN A 77 13.99 -4.89 -13.39
C ASN A 77 13.76 -6.31 -12.85
N SER A 78 13.79 -6.52 -11.53
CA SER A 78 13.40 -7.78 -10.90
C SER A 78 11.97 -8.18 -11.29
N ARG A 79 11.04 -7.23 -11.22
CA ARG A 79 9.65 -7.45 -11.63
C ARG A 79 9.53 -7.78 -13.11
N LYS A 80 10.23 -7.05 -14.00
CA LYS A 80 10.24 -7.34 -15.44
C LYS A 80 10.78 -8.73 -15.73
N LYS A 81 11.89 -9.11 -15.10
CA LYS A 81 12.49 -10.44 -15.24
C LYS A 81 11.52 -11.55 -14.82
N TYR A 82 10.82 -11.36 -13.69
CA TYR A 82 9.81 -12.31 -13.23
C TYR A 82 8.67 -12.48 -14.26
N LEU A 83 8.25 -11.38 -14.91
CA LEU A 83 7.23 -11.40 -15.97
C LEU A 83 7.73 -11.95 -17.32
N GLY A 84 9.01 -12.35 -17.44
CA GLY A 84 9.62 -12.76 -18.70
C GLY A 84 9.88 -11.63 -19.69
N GLU A 85 9.87 -10.38 -19.19
CA GLU A 85 10.13 -9.18 -19.98
C GLU A 85 11.61 -8.77 -19.93
N ASN A 86 12.07 -8.04 -20.95
CA ASN A 86 13.44 -7.53 -20.98
C ASN A 86 13.65 -6.43 -19.95
N GLU A 87 14.77 -6.47 -19.26
CA GLU A 87 15.22 -5.40 -18.37
C GLU A 87 15.46 -4.10 -19.15
N LEU A 88 15.20 -2.97 -18.52
CA LEU A 88 15.54 -1.68 -19.12
C LEU A 88 17.02 -1.36 -18.92
N SER A 89 17.64 -0.77 -19.95
CA SER A 89 18.94 -0.14 -19.81
C SER A 89 18.89 0.97 -18.73
N HIS A 90 20.03 1.33 -18.17
CA HIS A 90 20.09 2.43 -17.18
C HIS A 90 19.46 3.73 -17.73
N LEU A 91 19.79 4.10 -18.97
CA LEU A 91 19.28 5.34 -19.58
C LEU A 91 17.76 5.29 -19.81
N ASP A 92 17.23 4.17 -20.28
CA ASP A 92 15.80 4.03 -20.54
C ASP A 92 15.02 3.97 -19.24
N PHE A 93 15.56 3.31 -18.20
CA PHE A 93 14.97 3.34 -16.88
C PHE A 93 14.91 4.77 -16.31
N ILE A 94 15.98 5.56 -16.40
CA ILE A 94 15.97 6.96 -15.92
C ILE A 94 14.91 7.81 -16.63
N LYS A 95 14.76 7.65 -17.93
CA LYS A 95 13.69 8.33 -18.70
C LYS A 95 12.30 7.92 -18.20
N HIS A 96 12.09 6.62 -18.00
CA HIS A 96 10.83 6.09 -17.47
C HIS A 96 10.55 6.58 -16.05
N LEU A 97 11.54 6.49 -15.15
CA LEU A 97 11.44 6.94 -13.77
C LEU A 97 11.04 8.42 -13.69
N ARG A 98 11.69 9.30 -14.44
CA ARG A 98 11.36 10.74 -14.45
C ARG A 98 9.93 11.01 -14.86
N LYS A 99 9.45 10.33 -15.92
CA LYS A 99 8.07 10.47 -16.37
C LYS A 99 7.07 10.07 -15.29
N VAL A 100 7.33 8.97 -14.57
CA VAL A 100 6.46 8.52 -13.47
C VAL A 100 6.55 9.47 -12.27
N ALA A 101 7.76 9.92 -11.92
CA ALA A 101 8.01 10.82 -10.80
C ALA A 101 7.36 12.21 -10.98
N GLU A 102 7.33 12.73 -12.22
CA GLU A 102 6.67 14.00 -12.56
C GLU A 102 5.19 13.98 -12.22
N ASN A 103 4.48 12.88 -12.50
CA ASN A 103 3.05 12.71 -12.18
C ASN A 103 2.76 12.74 -10.67
N LEU A 104 3.78 12.50 -9.84
CA LEU A 104 3.69 12.49 -8.37
C LEU A 104 4.34 13.73 -7.74
N SER A 105 4.67 14.73 -8.55
CA SER A 105 5.36 15.95 -8.09
C SER A 105 6.66 15.67 -7.32
N ILE A 106 7.38 14.60 -7.72
CA ILE A 106 8.65 14.20 -7.13
C ILE A 106 9.79 14.85 -7.91
N LYS A 107 10.62 15.61 -7.20
CA LYS A 107 11.76 16.31 -7.78
C LYS A 107 12.98 15.40 -7.94
N ASP A 108 13.83 15.67 -8.95
CA ASP A 108 15.07 14.93 -9.23
C ASP A 108 16.00 14.89 -8.00
N GLU A 109 16.03 15.94 -7.17
CA GLU A 109 16.85 16.00 -5.95
C GLU A 109 16.48 14.89 -4.96
N MET A 110 15.19 14.55 -4.85
CA MET A 110 14.73 13.46 -3.99
C MET A 110 15.22 12.10 -4.50
N LEU A 111 15.22 11.89 -5.81
CA LEU A 111 15.69 10.65 -6.45
C LEU A 111 17.19 10.42 -6.32
N LYS A 112 17.98 11.47 -6.08
CA LYS A 112 19.44 11.42 -5.86
C LYS A 112 19.82 11.05 -4.42
N ARG A 113 18.88 11.14 -3.47
CA ARG A 113 19.10 10.83 -2.05
C ARG A 113 19.05 9.32 -1.81
N TYR A 114 19.44 8.90 -0.61
CA TYR A 114 19.26 7.52 -0.16
C TYR A 114 17.79 7.23 0.14
N VAL A 115 17.39 5.97 0.00
CA VAL A 115 16.01 5.52 0.18
C VAL A 115 15.48 5.97 1.54
N ASN A 116 14.47 6.83 1.51
CA ASN A 116 13.76 7.40 2.67
C ASN A 116 14.64 8.16 3.69
N PHE A 117 15.98 8.19 3.51
CA PHE A 117 16.88 8.80 4.48
C PHE A 117 16.76 10.33 4.47
N GLY A 118 16.35 10.87 5.62
CA GLY A 118 16.09 12.28 5.80
C GLY A 118 14.91 12.81 4.97
N PHE A 119 14.01 11.95 4.49
CA PHE A 119 12.77 12.37 3.86
C PHE A 119 11.77 12.84 4.92
N SER A 120 10.98 13.85 4.59
CA SER A 120 9.77 14.18 5.36
C SER A 120 8.74 13.06 5.25
N GLY A 121 7.73 13.06 6.14
CA GLY A 121 6.64 12.08 6.07
C GLY A 121 5.96 12.04 4.70
N GLY A 122 5.63 13.22 4.16
CA GLY A 122 5.03 13.32 2.81
C GLY A 122 5.96 12.87 1.68
N GLU A 123 7.27 13.11 1.78
CA GLU A 123 8.24 12.59 0.80
C GLU A 123 8.33 11.07 0.85
N LYS A 124 8.33 10.45 2.05
CA LYS A 124 8.35 8.99 2.21
C LYS A 124 7.11 8.37 1.57
N LYS A 125 5.92 8.91 1.81
CA LYS A 125 4.68 8.39 1.23
C LYS A 125 4.63 8.56 -0.29
N ARG A 126 5.03 9.70 -0.82
CA ARG A 126 5.15 9.88 -2.28
C ARG A 126 6.15 8.91 -2.91
N PHE A 127 7.24 8.59 -2.21
CA PHE A 127 8.21 7.61 -2.67
C PHE A 127 7.65 6.17 -2.67
N GLU A 128 6.76 5.83 -1.73
CA GLU A 128 6.02 4.55 -1.76
C GLU A 128 5.05 4.49 -2.96
N ILE A 129 4.31 5.58 -3.22
CA ILE A 129 3.42 5.63 -4.40
C ILE A 129 4.23 5.58 -5.71
N LEU A 130 5.43 6.15 -5.75
CA LEU A 130 6.34 6.00 -6.90
C LEU A 130 6.74 4.53 -7.10
N GLN A 131 7.07 3.80 -6.04
CA GLN A 131 7.35 2.37 -6.12
C GLN A 131 6.12 1.61 -6.65
N MET A 132 4.93 1.89 -6.11
CA MET A 132 3.68 1.30 -6.57
C MET A 132 3.43 1.57 -8.05
N ALA A 133 3.65 2.81 -8.51
CA ALA A 133 3.48 3.20 -9.91
C ALA A 133 4.46 2.48 -10.86
N LEU A 134 5.71 2.29 -10.44
CA LEU A 134 6.73 1.58 -11.21
C LEU A 134 6.46 0.08 -11.28
N LEU A 135 6.03 -0.53 -10.19
CA LEU A 135 5.80 -1.97 -10.09
C LEU A 135 4.47 -2.41 -10.70
N ASN A 136 3.50 -1.51 -10.79
CA ASN A 136 2.15 -1.76 -11.27
C ASN A 136 1.56 -3.08 -10.71
N PRO A 137 1.36 -3.18 -9.38
CA PRO A 137 0.95 -4.41 -8.74
C PRO A 137 -0.50 -4.77 -9.05
N LYS A 138 -0.84 -6.06 -8.92
CA LYS A 138 -2.22 -6.55 -9.04
C LYS A 138 -3.05 -6.21 -7.79
N ILE A 139 -2.41 -6.19 -6.62
CA ILE A 139 -3.03 -5.76 -5.36
C ILE A 139 -2.06 -4.85 -4.60
N SER A 140 -2.56 -3.72 -4.15
CA SER A 140 -1.84 -2.78 -3.29
C SER A 140 -2.51 -2.70 -1.93
N VAL A 141 -1.78 -2.98 -0.87
CA VAL A 141 -2.22 -2.77 0.52
C VAL A 141 -1.58 -1.50 1.03
N LEU A 142 -2.40 -0.51 1.40
CA LEU A 142 -1.98 0.80 1.90
C LEU A 142 -2.24 0.84 3.41
N ASP A 143 -1.20 0.61 4.23
CA ASP A 143 -1.33 0.54 5.67
C ASP A 143 -1.09 1.92 6.29
N GLU A 144 -2.18 2.57 6.73
CA GLU A 144 -2.20 3.90 7.36
C GLU A 144 -1.34 4.95 6.60
N THR A 145 -1.48 4.98 5.27
CA THR A 145 -0.68 5.86 4.40
C THR A 145 -0.99 7.34 4.59
N ASP A 146 -2.04 7.68 5.29
CA ASP A 146 -2.46 9.03 5.66
C ASP A 146 -1.84 9.52 6.99
N SER A 147 -1.21 8.63 7.74
CA SER A 147 -0.61 8.98 9.03
C SER A 147 0.51 10.02 8.87
N GLY A 148 0.39 11.14 9.60
CA GLY A 148 1.39 12.21 9.58
C GLY A 148 1.45 13.06 8.30
N LEU A 149 0.47 12.93 7.41
CA LEU A 149 0.37 13.76 6.21
C LEU A 149 -0.45 15.03 6.49
N ASP A 150 0.02 16.16 5.96
CA ASP A 150 -0.81 17.34 5.78
C ASP A 150 -1.82 17.16 4.64
N VAL A 151 -2.75 18.10 4.48
CA VAL A 151 -3.83 18.02 3.50
C VAL A 151 -3.30 17.93 2.06
N ASP A 152 -2.25 18.69 1.73
CA ASP A 152 -1.71 18.72 0.38
C ASP A 152 -0.98 17.41 0.03
N ALA A 153 -0.18 16.89 0.97
CA ALA A 153 0.49 15.59 0.79
C ALA A 153 -0.53 14.46 0.67
N LEU A 154 -1.60 14.47 1.47
CA LEU A 154 -2.67 13.49 1.40
C LEU A 154 -3.36 13.50 0.03
N LYS A 155 -3.64 14.68 -0.51
CA LYS A 155 -4.24 14.83 -1.83
C LYS A 155 -3.36 14.24 -2.93
N ILE A 156 -2.06 14.59 -2.96
CA ILE A 156 -1.10 14.07 -3.95
C ILE A 156 -0.99 12.56 -3.88
N VAL A 157 -0.89 11.99 -2.68
CA VAL A 157 -0.83 10.54 -2.45
C VAL A 157 -2.10 9.87 -2.97
N SER A 158 -3.26 10.41 -2.61
CA SER A 158 -4.56 9.87 -3.03
C SER A 158 -4.77 9.95 -4.54
N GLU A 159 -4.39 11.05 -5.18
CA GLU A 159 -4.39 11.20 -6.63
C GLU A 159 -3.47 10.18 -7.30
N GLY A 160 -2.26 9.98 -6.74
CA GLY A 160 -1.33 8.95 -7.20
C GLY A 160 -1.95 7.55 -7.17
N VAL A 161 -2.61 7.19 -6.07
CA VAL A 161 -3.32 5.91 -5.94
C VAL A 161 -4.47 5.81 -6.95
N ASN A 162 -5.30 6.85 -7.07
CA ASN A 162 -6.45 6.85 -7.98
C ASN A 162 -6.03 6.74 -9.46
N ASN A 163 -4.91 7.36 -9.84
CA ASN A 163 -4.37 7.26 -11.20
C ASN A 163 -3.85 5.85 -11.56
N LEU A 164 -3.57 5.03 -10.55
CA LEU A 164 -3.12 3.65 -10.73
C LEU A 164 -4.26 2.63 -10.68
N LYS A 165 -5.47 3.06 -10.30
CA LYS A 165 -6.65 2.17 -10.30
C LYS A 165 -7.06 1.85 -11.73
N ASP A 166 -7.18 0.57 -12.01
CA ASP A 166 -7.78 0.05 -13.24
C ASP A 166 -8.69 -1.15 -12.94
N LYS A 167 -9.27 -1.76 -14.01
CA LYS A 167 -10.14 -2.93 -13.86
C LYS A 167 -9.37 -4.23 -13.53
N LYS A 168 -8.03 -4.18 -13.53
CA LYS A 168 -7.17 -5.37 -13.38
C LYS A 168 -6.46 -5.40 -12.04
N ASN A 169 -6.52 -4.31 -11.27
CA ASN A 169 -5.90 -4.24 -9.96
C ASN A 169 -6.91 -4.02 -8.84
N ALA A 170 -6.49 -4.34 -7.63
CA ALA A 170 -7.23 -4.09 -6.41
C ALA A 170 -6.42 -3.20 -5.47
N VAL A 171 -7.12 -2.37 -4.69
CA VAL A 171 -6.51 -1.55 -3.64
C VAL A 171 -7.19 -1.87 -2.32
N VAL A 172 -6.41 -2.20 -1.30
CA VAL A 172 -6.87 -2.34 0.09
C VAL A 172 -6.31 -1.17 0.88
N VAL A 173 -7.19 -0.33 1.40
CA VAL A 173 -6.82 0.83 2.23
C VAL A 173 -7.09 0.50 3.68
N ILE A 174 -6.04 0.43 4.48
CA ILE A 174 -6.16 0.28 5.93
C ILE A 174 -6.02 1.68 6.54
N THR A 175 -7.09 2.16 7.18
CA THR A 175 -7.09 3.47 7.84
C THR A 175 -8.12 3.51 8.95
N HIS A 176 -7.93 4.40 9.89
CA HIS A 176 -8.93 4.75 10.90
C HIS A 176 -9.50 6.15 10.68
N TYR A 177 -9.13 6.81 9.58
CA TYR A 177 -9.59 8.16 9.24
C TYR A 177 -10.45 8.15 7.97
N GLN A 178 -11.66 8.70 8.07
CA GLN A 178 -12.55 8.93 6.93
C GLN A 178 -11.89 9.81 5.86
N ARG A 179 -11.10 10.79 6.27
CA ARG A 179 -10.49 11.78 5.37
C ARG A 179 -9.73 11.16 4.19
N LEU A 180 -9.03 10.03 4.37
CA LEU A 180 -8.38 9.33 3.26
C LEU A 180 -9.41 8.75 2.30
N LEU A 181 -10.52 8.21 2.84
CA LEU A 181 -11.57 7.56 2.06
C LEU A 181 -12.41 8.55 1.26
N ASP A 182 -12.42 9.83 1.63
CA ASP A 182 -13.06 10.89 0.83
C ASP A 182 -12.35 11.09 -0.52
N TYR A 183 -11.03 10.87 -0.55
CA TYR A 183 -10.22 10.95 -1.76
C TYR A 183 -10.12 9.61 -2.50
N ILE A 184 -9.95 8.48 -1.77
CA ILE A 184 -9.79 7.13 -2.35
C ILE A 184 -11.11 6.35 -2.17
N LYS A 185 -12.19 6.79 -2.75
CA LYS A 185 -13.51 6.19 -2.56
C LYS A 185 -13.48 4.67 -2.64
N PRO A 186 -13.77 3.95 -1.53
CA PRO A 186 -13.83 2.50 -1.53
C PRO A 186 -15.16 2.00 -2.12
N ASP A 187 -15.11 0.83 -2.77
CA ASP A 187 -16.30 0.10 -3.21
C ASP A 187 -16.95 -0.63 -2.03
N ILE A 188 -16.11 -1.14 -1.10
CA ILE A 188 -16.53 -1.87 0.09
C ILE A 188 -15.73 -1.42 1.29
N VAL A 189 -16.39 -1.26 2.43
CA VAL A 189 -15.79 -0.95 3.73
C VAL A 189 -15.99 -2.13 4.67
N HIS A 190 -14.93 -2.55 5.33
CA HIS A 190 -14.90 -3.61 6.31
C HIS A 190 -14.51 -3.06 7.68
N ILE A 191 -15.26 -3.43 8.70
CA ILE A 191 -14.92 -3.12 10.10
C ILE A 191 -14.28 -4.34 10.73
N MET A 192 -13.05 -4.16 11.22
CA MET A 192 -12.26 -5.21 11.86
C MET A 192 -12.16 -4.99 13.37
N SER A 193 -12.41 -6.03 14.15
CA SER A 193 -12.20 -6.07 15.59
C SER A 193 -11.72 -7.45 16.02
N ASP A 194 -10.79 -7.50 16.97
CA ASP A 194 -10.23 -8.74 17.55
C ASP A 194 -9.83 -9.76 16.47
N GLY A 195 -9.15 -9.28 15.40
CA GLY A 195 -8.67 -10.11 14.30
C GLY A 195 -9.76 -10.62 13.33
N LYS A 196 -10.99 -10.11 13.42
CA LYS A 196 -12.12 -10.57 12.59
C LYS A 196 -12.78 -9.41 11.88
N ILE A 197 -13.24 -9.64 10.64
CA ILE A 197 -14.17 -8.73 9.99
C ILE A 197 -15.55 -8.96 10.62
N ILE A 198 -16.07 -7.91 11.27
CA ILE A 198 -17.34 -7.98 12.01
C ILE A 198 -18.52 -7.40 11.25
N LYS A 199 -18.26 -6.46 10.36
CA LYS A 199 -19.30 -5.83 9.51
C LYS A 199 -18.67 -5.42 8.17
N SER A 200 -19.44 -5.52 7.10
CA SER A 200 -19.07 -5.01 5.79
C SER A 200 -20.22 -4.24 5.20
N GLY A 201 -19.94 -3.19 4.44
CA GLY A 201 -20.93 -2.34 3.79
C GLY A 201 -20.29 -1.49 2.70
N ASP A 202 -21.04 -0.54 2.19
CA ASP A 202 -20.58 0.46 1.25
C ASP A 202 -19.85 1.63 1.96
N ALA A 203 -19.58 2.71 1.22
CA ALA A 203 -18.89 3.89 1.75
C ALA A 203 -19.63 4.56 2.92
N ASP A 204 -20.96 4.42 3.02
CA ASP A 204 -21.75 5.01 4.11
C ASP A 204 -21.39 4.40 5.47
N LEU A 205 -20.90 3.14 5.49
CA LEU A 205 -20.42 2.51 6.71
C LEU A 205 -19.21 3.26 7.32
N ALA A 206 -18.32 3.81 6.51
CA ALA A 206 -17.21 4.60 7.00
C ALA A 206 -17.68 5.94 7.62
N LEU A 207 -18.65 6.61 6.97
CA LEU A 207 -19.28 7.83 7.49
C LEU A 207 -20.00 7.56 8.82
N TYR A 208 -20.69 6.42 8.90
CA TYR A 208 -21.35 6.00 10.13
C TYR A 208 -20.36 5.83 11.29
N VAL A 209 -19.23 5.17 11.05
CA VAL A 209 -18.17 4.97 12.06
C VAL A 209 -17.54 6.29 12.50
N GLU A 210 -17.30 7.21 11.56
CA GLU A 210 -16.73 8.53 11.91
C GLU A 210 -17.66 9.31 12.83
N LYS A 211 -18.98 9.26 12.57
CA LYS A 211 -19.98 9.99 13.34
C LYS A 211 -20.28 9.36 14.69
N ASN A 212 -20.36 8.05 14.79
CA ASN A 212 -20.88 7.30 15.96
C ASN A 212 -19.78 6.53 16.71
N GLY A 213 -18.58 6.41 16.13
CA GLY A 213 -17.51 5.57 16.65
C GLY A 213 -17.77 4.08 16.40
N TYR A 214 -16.88 3.24 16.91
CA TYR A 214 -16.97 1.78 16.76
C TYR A 214 -17.90 1.10 17.78
N SER A 215 -18.19 1.77 18.91
CA SER A 215 -18.85 1.13 20.06
C SER A 215 -20.20 0.52 19.75
N GLU A 216 -21.02 1.20 18.93
CA GLU A 216 -22.34 0.67 18.55
C GLU A 216 -22.23 -0.61 17.73
N ILE A 217 -21.32 -0.63 16.74
CA ILE A 217 -21.09 -1.81 15.90
C ILE A 217 -20.52 -2.99 16.71
N LEU A 218 -19.69 -2.72 17.70
CA LEU A 218 -19.10 -3.74 18.58
C LEU A 218 -20.17 -4.34 19.51
N ASN A 219 -21.12 -3.54 20.02
CA ASN A 219 -22.16 -3.96 20.92
C ASN A 219 -23.31 -4.75 20.21
N GLU A 220 -23.51 -4.56 18.91
CA GLU A 220 -24.49 -5.36 18.13
C GLU A 220 -24.16 -6.86 18.10
N LYS A 221 -22.97 -7.28 18.55
CA LYS A 221 -22.50 -8.68 18.59
C LYS A 221 -22.38 -9.28 19.98
N SER A 222 -22.71 -8.55 21.03
CA SER A 222 -22.81 -9.04 22.40
C SER A 222 -24.25 -9.46 22.65
#